data_32bd7b75584d47fcd2f4fb702b897452
#
_entry.id   32bd7b75584d47fcd2f4fb702b897452
#
_cell.length_a   1.000
_cell.length_b   1.000
_cell.length_c   1.000
_cell.angle_alpha   90.00
_cell.angle_beta   90.00
_cell.angle_gamma   90.00
#
_symmetry.space_group_name_H-M   'P 1'
#
loop_
_entity.id
_entity.type
_entity.pdbx_description
1 polymer ?
#
loop_
_entity_poly.entity_id
_entity_poly.type
_entity_poly.pdbx_seq_one_letter_code
_entity_poly.pdbx_strand_id
1 'polypeptide(L)'
;MRYVLMAMLAMTLLCVSGCDNNNNNSADVNGKTAITAEKGNSPQALPEAEKKAGNGKLTINVYYPDEQGMKLVAVKKTVKLGNDDKYTAALKALMSGTKEKGLATIVPKQAKIKSVKVKDNVAYVDFDENLVKKFIGGSTGEEMLVGSIVNTLTEFDEIKKVQLLVEGKKIDSLAGHFDLTKPVERMDNLLK
;
A
#
# COMPACT_ATOMS: atom_id res chain seq x y z
N MET A 1 -37.73 34.57 12.55
CA MET A 1 -38.69 34.85 11.48
C MET A 1 -38.08 34.31 10.20
N ARG A 2 -38.57 33.39 9.45
CA ARG A 2 -39.92 32.88 9.12
C ARG A 2 -39.75 31.42 8.66
N TYR A 3 -40.60 30.58 9.17
CA TYR A 3 -40.97 29.22 8.76
C TYR A 3 -41.68 29.28 7.40
N VAL A 4 -41.55 28.22 6.60
CA VAL A 4 -42.59 27.67 5.71
C VAL A 4 -42.04 26.30 5.31
N LEU A 5 -42.42 25.16 5.85
CA LEU A 5 -43.64 24.37 5.74
C LEU A 5 -43.80 23.64 4.38
N MET A 6 -43.68 22.30 4.51
CA MET A 6 -44.51 21.24 3.93
C MET A 6 -44.69 21.10 2.41
N ALA A 7 -44.40 19.92 1.92
CA ALA A 7 -45.44 19.07 1.37
C ALA A 7 -44.97 17.60 1.20
N MET A 8 -45.66 16.69 1.82
CA MET A 8 -45.74 15.25 1.58
C MET A 8 -46.32 14.98 0.20
N LEU A 9 -45.84 13.93 -0.45
CA LEU A 9 -46.71 13.09 -1.27
C LEU A 9 -46.23 11.65 -1.26
N ALA A 10 -46.99 10.82 -0.62
CA ALA A 10 -46.96 9.36 -0.65
C ALA A 10 -47.77 8.88 -1.87
N MET A 11 -47.49 7.65 -2.30
CA MET A 11 -48.38 6.73 -3.06
C MET A 11 -47.59 6.10 -4.21
N THR A 12 -47.54 4.82 -4.49
CA THR A 12 -48.34 3.66 -4.10
C THR A 12 -47.63 2.38 -4.53
N LEU A 13 -47.88 1.31 -3.82
CA LEU A 13 -47.62 -0.11 -4.12
C LEU A 13 -48.17 -0.53 -5.48
N LEU A 14 -47.41 -1.40 -6.15
CA LEU A 14 -48.04 -2.47 -6.97
C LEU A 14 -47.17 -3.73 -6.94
N CYS A 15 -47.69 -4.71 -6.24
CA CYS A 15 -47.29 -6.11 -6.28
C CYS A 15 -47.78 -6.72 -7.59
N VAL A 16 -46.95 -7.50 -8.26
CA VAL A 16 -47.43 -8.57 -9.13
C VAL A 16 -46.64 -9.84 -8.83
N SER A 17 -47.32 -10.72 -8.16
CA SER A 17 -47.03 -12.14 -8.01
C SER A 17 -47.41 -12.87 -9.33
N GLY A 18 -46.55 -13.79 -9.73
CA GLY A 18 -46.84 -14.75 -10.78
C GLY A 18 -46.10 -16.05 -10.49
N CYS A 19 -46.75 -16.95 -9.76
CA CYS A 19 -46.44 -18.38 -9.72
C CYS A 19 -47.13 -19.03 -10.91
N ASP A 20 -46.48 -20.06 -11.47
CA ASP A 20 -47.05 -21.36 -11.83
C ASP A 20 -45.94 -22.17 -12.53
N ASN A 21 -45.47 -23.24 -11.98
CA ASN A 21 -45.95 -24.59 -11.66
C ASN A 21 -46.21 -25.46 -12.94
N ASN A 22 -45.57 -26.56 -12.88
CA ASN A 22 -45.96 -27.93 -13.26
C ASN A 22 -45.19 -28.56 -14.44
N ASN A 23 -44.38 -29.49 -14.17
CA ASN A 23 -44.58 -30.95 -13.96
C ASN A 23 -44.21 -31.86 -15.15
N ASN A 24 -43.36 -32.83 -14.84
CA ASN A 24 -43.32 -34.23 -15.28
C ASN A 24 -42.82 -34.59 -16.72
N ASN A 25 -41.80 -35.31 -16.93
CA ASN A 25 -41.56 -36.73 -16.77
C ASN A 25 -40.33 -37.22 -17.55
N SER A 26 -39.52 -37.98 -16.85
CA SER A 26 -38.83 -39.20 -17.26
C SER A 26 -38.16 -39.35 -18.63
N ALA A 27 -36.90 -39.57 -18.66
CA ALA A 27 -36.20 -40.80 -18.98
C ALA A 27 -34.75 -40.52 -19.44
N ASP A 28 -33.84 -41.08 -18.69
CA ASP A 28 -32.58 -41.75 -19.06
C ASP A 28 -31.90 -41.38 -20.39
N VAL A 29 -30.61 -41.03 -20.30
CA VAL A 29 -29.45 -41.75 -20.79
C VAL A 29 -28.17 -40.90 -20.56
N ASN A 30 -27.29 -41.47 -19.85
CA ASN A 30 -25.85 -41.38 -19.76
C ASN A 30 -25.08 -40.37 -20.66
N GLY A 31 -24.32 -39.44 -20.06
CA GLY A 31 -23.40 -38.57 -20.81
C GLY A 31 -22.63 -37.65 -19.87
N LYS A 32 -21.49 -38.13 -19.37
CA LYS A 32 -20.55 -37.45 -18.54
C LYS A 32 -19.94 -36.22 -19.23
N THR A 33 -20.22 -35.01 -18.75
CA THR A 33 -19.32 -33.86 -18.96
C THR A 33 -19.48 -32.88 -17.81
N ALA A 34 -18.41 -32.74 -17.05
CA ALA A 34 -18.31 -31.81 -15.95
C ALA A 34 -18.24 -30.36 -16.47
N ILE A 35 -19.19 -29.55 -16.09
CA ILE A 35 -19.11 -28.09 -16.24
C ILE A 35 -18.76 -27.54 -14.87
N THR A 36 -17.53 -27.11 -14.75
CA THR A 36 -16.98 -26.42 -13.57
C THR A 36 -17.67 -25.06 -13.42
N ALA A 37 -18.42 -24.87 -12.35
CA ALA A 37 -18.94 -23.57 -11.96
C ALA A 37 -17.78 -22.65 -11.56
N GLU A 38 -17.64 -21.53 -12.23
CA GLU A 38 -16.77 -20.43 -11.84
C GLU A 38 -17.22 -19.88 -10.48
N LYS A 39 -16.38 -20.15 -9.50
CA LYS A 39 -16.50 -19.58 -8.16
C LYS A 39 -15.91 -18.17 -8.21
N GLY A 40 -16.75 -17.16 -7.99
CA GLY A 40 -16.36 -15.77 -7.90
C GLY A 40 -15.15 -15.56 -6.98
N ASN A 41 -14.19 -14.83 -7.51
CA ASN A 41 -12.92 -14.51 -6.86
C ASN A 41 -13.17 -13.51 -5.74
N SER A 42 -13.28 -14.01 -4.50
CA SER A 42 -13.20 -13.19 -3.28
C SER A 42 -11.77 -12.66 -3.14
N PRO A 43 -11.53 -11.41 -2.70
CA PRO A 43 -10.18 -10.90 -2.53
C PRO A 43 -9.42 -11.77 -1.52
N GLN A 44 -8.43 -12.52 -2.00
CA GLN A 44 -7.56 -13.30 -1.15
C GLN A 44 -6.77 -12.34 -0.26
N ALA A 45 -7.00 -12.42 1.05
CA ALA A 45 -6.18 -11.74 2.05
C ALA A 45 -4.71 -12.14 1.87
N LEU A 46 -3.84 -11.15 1.75
CA LEU A 46 -2.39 -11.36 1.70
C LEU A 46 -1.94 -12.07 2.99
N PRO A 47 -1.02 -13.05 2.91
CA PRO A 47 -0.48 -13.71 4.10
C PRO A 47 0.12 -12.67 5.05
N GLU A 48 -0.24 -12.72 6.32
CA GLU A 48 0.43 -11.92 7.35
C GLU A 48 1.89 -12.36 7.43
N ALA A 49 2.81 -11.40 7.33
CA ALA A 49 4.22 -11.64 7.60
C ALA A 49 4.36 -12.14 9.04
N GLU A 50 5.01 -13.30 9.22
CA GLU A 50 5.27 -13.86 10.54
C GLU A 50 5.97 -12.83 11.42
N LYS A 51 5.29 -12.36 12.45
CA LYS A 51 5.85 -11.56 13.54
C LYS A 51 6.81 -12.44 14.36
N LYS A 52 8.05 -12.58 13.92
CA LYS A 52 9.12 -13.00 14.81
C LYS A 52 9.51 -11.82 15.69
N ALA A 53 8.88 -11.73 16.86
CA ALA A 53 9.34 -10.89 17.95
C ALA A 53 10.74 -11.35 18.35
N GLY A 54 11.76 -10.63 17.91
CA GLY A 54 13.16 -10.90 18.23
C GLY A 54 13.78 -9.65 18.84
N ASN A 55 14.46 -9.83 19.96
CA ASN A 55 15.28 -8.78 20.59
C ASN A 55 16.54 -8.48 19.73
N GLY A 56 16.39 -8.65 18.40
CA GLY A 56 17.44 -8.51 17.42
C GLY A 56 17.76 -7.04 17.08
N LYS A 57 18.99 -6.83 16.63
CA LYS A 57 19.42 -5.58 16.01
C LYS A 57 19.45 -5.78 14.51
N LEU A 58 18.98 -4.79 13.77
CA LEU A 58 19.08 -4.71 12.32
C LEU A 58 20.08 -3.61 11.96
N THR A 59 21.08 -3.94 11.16
CA THR A 59 21.98 -2.96 10.54
C THR A 59 21.67 -2.91 9.05
N ILE A 60 21.32 -1.72 8.55
CA ILE A 60 20.85 -1.55 7.18
C ILE A 60 21.21 -0.15 6.66
N ASN A 61 21.38 -0.01 5.35
CA ASN A 61 21.46 1.29 4.71
C ASN A 61 20.06 1.89 4.57
N VAL A 62 19.96 3.15 4.94
CA VAL A 62 18.77 3.97 4.84
C VAL A 62 19.07 5.18 3.98
N TYR A 63 18.25 5.48 3.01
CA TYR A 63 18.56 6.44 1.97
C TYR A 63 17.88 7.78 2.19
N TYR A 64 18.68 8.85 2.22
CA TYR A 64 18.23 10.21 2.42
C TYR A 64 18.66 11.11 1.26
N PRO A 65 17.80 12.05 0.84
CA PRO A 65 18.18 13.07 -0.14
C PRO A 65 19.35 13.91 0.35
N ASP A 66 20.26 14.29 -0.54
CA ASP A 66 21.25 15.32 -0.28
C ASP A 66 20.59 16.71 -0.16
N GLU A 67 21.33 17.74 0.26
CA GLU A 67 20.81 19.11 0.44
C GLU A 67 20.18 19.70 -0.84
N GLN A 68 20.68 19.29 -1.99
CA GLN A 68 20.17 19.74 -3.27
C GLN A 68 18.90 18.97 -3.70
N GLY A 69 18.59 17.86 -3.02
CA GLY A 69 17.47 16.98 -3.37
C GLY A 69 17.65 16.29 -4.72
N MET A 70 18.90 16.11 -5.17
CA MET A 70 19.21 15.55 -6.49
C MET A 70 19.68 14.10 -6.42
N LYS A 71 20.22 13.67 -5.28
CA LYS A 71 20.76 12.32 -5.09
C LYS A 71 20.38 11.77 -3.72
N LEU A 72 20.34 10.45 -3.64
CA LEU A 72 20.15 9.71 -2.41
C LEU A 72 21.49 9.21 -1.89
N VAL A 73 21.72 9.45 -0.62
CA VAL A 73 22.93 9.03 0.11
C VAL A 73 22.56 7.95 1.11
N ALA A 74 23.29 6.83 1.06
CA ALA A 74 23.13 5.74 2.00
C ALA A 74 23.72 6.10 3.36
N VAL A 75 22.92 5.96 4.41
CA VAL A 75 23.35 6.11 5.82
C VAL A 75 23.16 4.78 6.51
N LYS A 76 24.24 4.19 7.01
CA LYS A 76 24.17 2.94 7.78
C LYS A 76 23.55 3.20 9.14
N LYS A 77 22.44 2.50 9.44
CA LYS A 77 21.75 2.58 10.73
C LYS A 77 21.66 1.21 11.39
N THR A 78 21.85 1.19 12.70
CA THR A 78 21.57 0.01 13.53
C THR A 78 20.38 0.29 14.41
N VAL A 79 19.30 -0.47 14.21
CA VAL A 79 18.02 -0.32 14.91
C VAL A 79 17.67 -1.57 15.68
N LYS A 80 16.94 -1.43 16.78
CA LYS A 80 16.35 -2.56 17.52
C LYS A 80 15.01 -2.91 16.86
N LEU A 81 14.78 -4.18 16.62
CA LEU A 81 13.53 -4.64 16.00
C LEU A 81 12.32 -4.46 16.94
N GLY A 82 12.50 -4.74 18.24
CA GLY A 82 11.39 -4.73 19.18
C GLY A 82 10.28 -5.70 18.73
N ASN A 83 9.06 -5.18 18.62
CA ASN A 83 7.90 -5.93 18.12
C ASN A 83 7.68 -5.75 16.60
N ASP A 84 8.52 -4.98 15.93
CA ASP A 84 8.40 -4.75 14.49
C ASP A 84 9.07 -5.89 13.70
N ASP A 85 8.55 -6.15 12.51
CA ASP A 85 9.31 -6.90 11.51
C ASP A 85 10.49 -6.04 10.99
N LYS A 86 11.44 -6.69 10.32
CA LYS A 86 12.67 -6.02 9.85
C LYS A 86 12.41 -4.90 8.84
N TYR A 87 11.35 -5.02 8.02
CA TYR A 87 11.01 -4.03 7.00
C TYR A 87 10.38 -2.79 7.64
N THR A 88 9.44 -3.00 8.55
CA THR A 88 8.83 -1.93 9.36
C THR A 88 9.90 -1.20 10.17
N ALA A 89 10.85 -1.92 10.77
CA ALA A 89 11.95 -1.30 11.52
C ALA A 89 12.86 -0.44 10.63
N ALA A 90 13.17 -0.90 9.39
CA ALA A 90 13.94 -0.14 8.43
C ALA A 90 13.23 1.17 8.02
N LEU A 91 11.93 1.10 7.71
CA LEU A 91 11.15 2.29 7.37
C LEU A 91 10.98 3.25 8.56
N LYS A 92 10.81 2.75 9.77
CA LYS A 92 10.83 3.59 10.98
C LYS A 92 12.17 4.28 11.16
N ALA A 93 13.28 3.62 10.82
CA ALA A 93 14.62 4.23 10.82
C ALA A 93 14.74 5.34 9.78
N LEU A 94 14.16 5.17 8.57
CA LEU A 94 14.05 6.22 7.56
C LEU A 94 13.25 7.41 8.08
N MET A 95 12.04 7.16 8.60
CA MET A 95 11.13 8.19 9.09
C MET A 95 11.68 8.95 10.32
N SER A 96 12.54 8.33 11.11
CA SER A 96 13.19 9.01 12.24
C SER A 96 14.16 10.11 11.80
N GLY A 97 14.45 10.20 10.51
CA GLY A 97 15.37 11.18 9.95
C GLY A 97 16.84 10.85 10.21
N THR A 98 17.71 11.78 9.84
CA THR A 98 19.16 11.67 10.02
C THR A 98 19.71 12.93 10.70
N LYS A 99 20.86 12.77 11.36
CA LYS A 99 21.66 13.89 11.92
C LYS A 99 22.89 14.20 11.05
N GLU A 100 23.07 13.44 9.98
CA GLU A 100 24.17 13.65 9.05
C GLU A 100 24.01 15.00 8.37
N LYS A 101 25.08 15.81 8.36
CA LYS A 101 25.08 17.11 7.68
C LYS A 101 24.94 16.92 6.19
N GLY A 102 24.20 17.81 5.55
CA GLY A 102 24.01 17.75 4.11
C GLY A 102 22.94 16.78 3.63
N LEU A 103 22.14 16.20 4.55
CA LEU A 103 21.05 15.29 4.21
C LEU A 103 19.71 15.78 4.76
N ALA A 104 18.64 15.50 4.00
CA ALA A 104 17.30 15.93 4.33
C ALA A 104 16.42 14.74 4.74
N THR A 105 15.47 14.99 5.67
CA THR A 105 14.37 14.06 5.96
C THR A 105 13.17 14.45 5.10
N ILE A 106 12.74 13.56 4.21
CA ILE A 106 11.71 13.87 3.22
C ILE A 106 10.34 13.27 3.56
N VAL A 107 10.29 12.17 4.31
CA VAL A 107 9.02 11.56 4.71
C VAL A 107 8.31 12.49 5.71
N PRO A 108 7.04 12.83 5.48
CA PRO A 108 6.29 13.69 6.39
C PRO A 108 6.27 13.11 7.81
N LYS A 109 6.58 13.93 8.82
CA LYS A 109 6.63 13.49 10.23
C LYS A 109 5.31 12.95 10.76
N GLN A 110 4.19 13.38 10.17
CA GLN A 110 2.85 12.94 10.55
C GLN A 110 2.44 11.62 9.90
N ALA A 111 3.12 11.21 8.82
CA ALA A 111 2.84 9.95 8.17
C ALA A 111 3.11 8.77 9.10
N LYS A 112 2.27 7.74 9.03
CA LYS A 112 2.39 6.53 9.84
C LYS A 112 2.37 5.30 8.94
N ILE A 113 3.25 4.35 9.21
CA ILE A 113 3.22 3.03 8.59
C ILE A 113 2.09 2.25 9.24
N LYS A 114 1.14 1.77 8.45
CA LYS A 114 0.05 0.88 8.88
C LYS A 114 0.48 -0.58 8.79
N SER A 115 1.15 -0.96 7.71
CA SER A 115 1.71 -2.31 7.54
C SER A 115 2.77 -2.37 6.45
N VAL A 116 3.65 -3.38 6.54
CA VAL A 116 4.53 -3.79 5.45
C VAL A 116 4.30 -5.28 5.22
N LYS A 117 3.97 -5.67 3.99
CA LYS A 117 3.75 -7.07 3.60
C LYS A 117 4.59 -7.38 2.38
N VAL A 118 5.32 -8.50 2.41
CA VAL A 118 6.14 -8.94 1.27
C VAL A 118 5.50 -10.16 0.63
N LYS A 119 5.25 -10.07 -0.68
CA LYS A 119 4.70 -11.16 -1.50
C LYS A 119 5.33 -11.07 -2.89
N ASP A 120 5.76 -12.20 -3.43
CA ASP A 120 6.31 -12.33 -4.78
C ASP A 120 7.42 -11.29 -5.08
N ASN A 121 8.35 -11.12 -4.13
CA ASN A 121 9.44 -10.14 -4.14
C ASN A 121 8.98 -8.66 -4.20
N VAL A 122 7.72 -8.37 -3.94
CA VAL A 122 7.18 -7.01 -3.83
C VAL A 122 6.85 -6.69 -2.38
N ALA A 123 7.38 -5.59 -1.86
CA ALA A 123 6.97 -5.03 -0.59
C ALA A 123 5.77 -4.10 -0.79
N TYR A 124 4.65 -4.44 -0.18
CA TYR A 124 3.45 -3.59 -0.12
C TYR A 124 3.51 -2.79 1.16
N VAL A 125 3.73 -1.49 1.04
CA VAL A 125 3.88 -0.57 2.17
C VAL A 125 2.64 0.29 2.27
N ASP A 126 1.86 0.07 3.32
CA ASP A 126 0.64 0.83 3.58
C ASP A 126 0.91 1.94 4.59
N PHE A 127 0.64 3.16 4.19
CA PHE A 127 0.70 4.35 5.02
C PHE A 127 -0.70 4.88 5.32
N ASP A 128 -0.79 5.73 6.34
CA ASP A 128 -1.97 6.55 6.55
C ASP A 128 -2.05 7.70 5.53
N GLU A 129 -3.19 8.37 5.48
CA GLU A 129 -3.46 9.49 4.55
C GLU A 129 -2.48 10.66 4.68
N ASN A 130 -1.77 10.76 5.83
CA ASN A 130 -0.83 11.86 6.05
C ASN A 130 0.39 11.78 5.15
N LEU A 131 0.72 10.61 4.58
CA LEU A 131 1.78 10.52 3.58
C LEU A 131 1.51 11.46 2.40
N VAL A 132 0.27 11.50 1.92
CA VAL A 132 -0.16 12.38 0.81
C VAL A 132 -0.52 13.77 1.32
N LYS A 133 -1.39 13.86 2.33
CA LYS A 133 -1.93 15.15 2.82
C LYS A 133 -0.87 16.08 3.41
N LYS A 134 0.23 15.53 3.92
CA LYS A 134 1.31 16.30 4.57
C LYS A 134 2.60 16.31 3.76
N PHE A 135 2.60 15.68 2.59
CA PHE A 135 3.72 15.79 1.67
C PHE A 135 3.80 17.22 1.12
N ILE A 136 4.99 17.78 1.16
CA ILE A 136 5.29 19.10 0.60
C ILE A 136 6.48 18.92 -0.32
N GLY A 137 6.24 18.99 -1.62
CA GLY A 137 7.29 18.83 -2.63
C GLY A 137 6.69 18.83 -4.03
N GLY A 138 7.51 19.17 -5.01
CA GLY A 138 7.20 19.01 -6.44
C GLY A 138 7.72 17.66 -6.96
N SER A 139 7.93 17.57 -8.27
CA SER A 139 8.38 16.35 -8.96
C SER A 139 9.65 15.74 -8.35
N THR A 140 10.68 16.54 -8.15
CA THR A 140 11.94 16.08 -7.55
C THR A 140 11.75 15.59 -6.12
N GLY A 141 10.95 16.32 -5.31
CA GLY A 141 10.65 15.88 -3.94
C GLY A 141 9.88 14.57 -3.90
N GLU A 142 8.92 14.38 -4.80
CA GLU A 142 8.16 13.13 -4.93
C GLU A 142 9.09 11.96 -5.30
N GLU A 143 9.96 12.16 -6.30
CA GLU A 143 10.95 11.16 -6.72
C GLU A 143 11.91 10.80 -5.58
N MET A 144 12.42 11.80 -4.84
CA MET A 144 13.30 11.57 -3.68
C MET A 144 12.59 10.82 -2.56
N LEU A 145 11.32 11.12 -2.27
CA LEU A 145 10.56 10.41 -1.25
C LEU A 145 10.33 8.94 -1.64
N VAL A 146 9.87 8.72 -2.86
CA VAL A 146 9.68 7.36 -3.39
C VAL A 146 10.99 6.59 -3.40
N GLY A 147 12.05 7.20 -3.93
CA GLY A 147 13.38 6.61 -3.98
C GLY A 147 13.94 6.28 -2.59
N SER A 148 13.75 7.15 -1.59
CA SER A 148 14.17 6.89 -0.21
C SER A 148 13.51 5.63 0.37
N ILE A 149 12.19 5.45 0.15
CA ILE A 149 11.45 4.28 0.61
C ILE A 149 11.88 3.03 -0.16
N VAL A 150 11.89 3.12 -1.50
CA VAL A 150 12.19 1.99 -2.40
C VAL A 150 13.61 1.49 -2.18
N ASN A 151 14.62 2.39 -2.20
CA ASN A 151 16.01 1.97 -2.06
C ASN A 151 16.32 1.44 -0.66
N THR A 152 15.65 1.96 0.39
CA THR A 152 15.79 1.41 1.75
C THR A 152 15.23 -0.01 1.84
N LEU A 153 14.09 -0.31 1.22
CA LEU A 153 13.50 -1.64 1.29
C LEU A 153 14.17 -2.64 0.35
N THR A 154 14.68 -2.20 -0.78
CA THR A 154 15.43 -3.05 -1.72
C THR A 154 16.86 -3.36 -1.26
N GLU A 155 17.29 -2.91 -0.08
CA GLU A 155 18.47 -3.44 0.63
C GLU A 155 18.24 -4.88 1.14
N PHE A 156 16.99 -5.31 1.26
CA PHE A 156 16.68 -6.72 1.56
C PHE A 156 16.64 -7.52 0.27
N ASP A 157 17.46 -8.55 0.17
CA ASP A 157 17.63 -9.36 -1.05
C ASP A 157 16.32 -9.95 -1.60
N GLU A 158 15.38 -10.26 -0.71
CA GLU A 158 14.05 -10.78 -1.05
C GLU A 158 13.08 -9.73 -1.60
N ILE A 159 13.41 -8.42 -1.53
CA ILE A 159 12.57 -7.35 -2.07
C ILE A 159 13.20 -6.80 -3.35
N LYS A 160 12.48 -6.93 -4.46
CA LYS A 160 12.90 -6.40 -5.76
C LYS A 160 12.12 -5.15 -6.17
N LYS A 161 10.90 -5.00 -5.64
CA LYS A 161 10.01 -3.88 -5.96
C LYS A 161 9.24 -3.46 -4.72
N VAL A 162 8.74 -2.23 -4.74
CA VAL A 162 7.91 -1.67 -3.67
C VAL A 162 6.63 -1.09 -4.26
N GLN A 163 5.48 -1.47 -3.72
CA GLN A 163 4.18 -0.88 -4.01
C GLN A 163 3.74 -0.03 -2.82
N LEU A 164 3.59 1.27 -3.05
CA LEU A 164 3.02 2.17 -2.05
C LEU A 164 1.49 2.06 -2.04
N LEU A 165 0.95 2.03 -0.83
CA LEU A 165 -0.48 2.05 -0.56
C LEU A 165 -0.76 3.19 0.42
N VAL A 166 -1.95 3.76 0.33
CA VAL A 166 -2.48 4.72 1.31
C VAL A 166 -3.87 4.25 1.72
N GLU A 167 -4.08 4.07 3.03
CA GLU A 167 -5.31 3.51 3.58
C GLU A 167 -5.71 2.17 2.92
N GLY A 168 -4.71 1.32 2.65
CA GLY A 168 -4.87 0.00 2.04
C GLY A 168 -5.13 0.02 0.53
N LYS A 169 -5.10 1.18 -0.12
CA LYS A 169 -5.39 1.34 -1.56
C LYS A 169 -4.14 1.77 -2.32
N LYS A 170 -3.98 1.27 -3.54
CA LYS A 170 -3.00 1.81 -4.47
C LYS A 170 -3.32 3.27 -4.76
N ILE A 171 -2.28 4.07 -4.94
CA ILE A 171 -2.38 5.47 -5.34
C ILE A 171 -1.72 5.66 -6.70
N ASP A 172 -2.18 6.63 -7.45
CA ASP A 172 -1.62 6.93 -8.77
C ASP A 172 -0.29 7.68 -8.64
N SER A 173 -0.21 8.58 -7.64
CA SER A 173 0.99 9.38 -7.32
C SER A 173 0.84 9.97 -5.91
N LEU A 174 1.89 10.63 -5.38
CA LEU A 174 1.80 11.43 -4.16
C LEU A 174 1.40 12.88 -4.47
N ALA A 175 1.96 13.44 -5.54
CA ALA A 175 1.75 14.84 -5.94
C ALA A 175 1.55 15.03 -7.46
N GLY A 176 1.25 13.95 -8.19
CA GLY A 176 0.91 14.00 -9.60
C GLY A 176 2.09 13.89 -10.58
N HIS A 177 3.30 13.55 -10.09
CA HIS A 177 4.49 13.57 -10.95
C HIS A 177 5.15 12.20 -11.15
N PHE A 178 4.97 11.26 -10.21
CA PHE A 178 5.58 9.94 -10.26
C PHE A 178 4.51 8.86 -10.31
N ASP A 179 4.58 7.95 -11.29
CA ASP A 179 3.60 6.85 -11.46
C ASP A 179 3.79 5.79 -10.37
N LEU A 180 2.82 5.67 -9.46
CA LEU A 180 2.76 4.69 -8.38
C LEU A 180 1.67 3.62 -8.59
N THR A 181 1.04 3.57 -9.76
CA THR A 181 0.04 2.56 -10.11
C THR A 181 0.62 1.15 -10.13
N LYS A 182 1.95 1.05 -10.35
CA LYS A 182 2.73 -0.20 -10.41
C LYS A 182 3.82 -0.24 -9.36
N PRO A 183 4.27 -1.43 -8.93
CA PRO A 183 5.42 -1.55 -8.05
C PRO A 183 6.69 -0.96 -8.68
N VAL A 184 7.41 -0.16 -7.89
CA VAL A 184 8.63 0.55 -8.29
C VAL A 184 9.85 -0.31 -7.98
N GLU A 185 10.76 -0.43 -8.92
CA GLU A 185 12.06 -1.08 -8.77
C GLU A 185 13.06 -0.15 -8.08
N ARG A 186 14.19 -0.71 -7.64
CA ARG A 186 15.31 0.08 -7.09
C ARG A 186 15.70 1.21 -8.05
N MET A 187 15.87 2.39 -7.50
CA MET A 187 16.16 3.61 -8.25
C MET A 187 17.66 3.94 -8.16
N ASP A 188 18.49 3.14 -8.83
CA ASP A 188 19.96 3.29 -8.79
C ASP A 188 20.44 4.59 -9.45
N ASN A 189 19.68 5.12 -10.39
CA ASN A 189 19.94 6.42 -11.01
C ASN A 189 19.95 7.60 -10.02
N LEU A 190 19.31 7.43 -8.85
CA LEU A 190 19.29 8.43 -7.78
C LEU A 190 20.49 8.33 -6.83
N LEU A 191 21.23 7.22 -6.84
CA LEU A 191 22.33 7.01 -5.89
C LEU A 191 23.54 7.91 -6.19
N LYS A 192 24.21 8.31 -5.08
CA LYS A 192 25.43 9.10 -5.14
C LYS A 192 26.65 8.20 -5.12
#